data_65a998148f8f63ab61126500768b5185
#
_entry.id   65a998148f8f63ab61126500768b5185
#
_cell.length_a   1.000
_cell.length_b   1.000
_cell.length_c   1.000
_cell.angle_alpha   90.00
_cell.angle_beta   90.00
_cell.angle_gamma   90.00
#
_symmetry.space_group_name_H-M   'P 1'
#
loop_
_entity.id
_entity.type
_entity.pdbx_description
1 polymer ?
#
loop_
_entity_poly.entity_id
_entity_poly.type
_entity_poly.pdbx_seq_one_letter_code
_entity_poly.pdbx_strand_id
1 'polypeptide(L)'
;MMGRLNREQEQLFYSFNLAEAVPDDHPVHGIAAVLDLSWVHCELTPYYPKIGRPSIDPELMIRMLIIGYAFAIRSERALCRDVGVNLAYRWFCGLSIEDKVPDHSAFSRARNERFRGSDIFRKVFERVVGACIGAGLVGGEGFAVDASLIAADANKQRSTPGKDWDKNCTSEKASRAVKEYLATLDATAFGAASEVTPKFVSPSDPAAQWTGAQRGPAFFAYADNYLIDVKFGIIMDVEASRAIRQAEVGAAKTMIERTEERFDIKPEWLAGDTAYGSGANLDWLVNDAKIAPHIPVVDKSKREDGTFSRQDFTFDKERNVYICPAGKVLTTTGKLVNDGETFLYRARTRDCRSCPFKAQCCPKMPLRRIQRSIYEEARDVARALAKTEAFEQSRRDRKRVEMLFAHLKRILRLGRLRLRGPSGAQFEFMLAAIAQNLRRLAKLVIRPPPAADPCFA
;
A
#
# COMPACT_ATOMS: atom_id res chain seq x y z
N MET A 1 11.61 -35.83 39.04
CA MET A 1 13.01 -35.65 39.48
C MET A 1 13.43 -34.25 39.06
N MET A 2 14.01 -33.44 39.96
CA MET A 2 14.46 -32.09 39.68
C MET A 2 15.81 -32.15 38.96
N GLY A 3 15.93 -31.58 37.77
CA GLY A 3 17.21 -31.48 37.04
C GLY A 3 18.14 -30.46 37.71
N ARG A 4 19.44 -30.68 37.64
CA ARG A 4 20.48 -29.74 38.07
C ARG A 4 21.42 -29.48 36.90
N LEU A 5 21.79 -28.22 36.70
CA LEU A 5 22.81 -27.84 35.73
C LEU A 5 24.20 -28.13 36.35
N ASN A 6 25.04 -28.83 35.56
CA ASN A 6 26.49 -28.83 35.84
C ASN A 6 27.04 -27.47 35.44
N ARG A 7 27.74 -26.77 36.37
CA ARG A 7 28.33 -25.45 36.16
C ARG A 7 29.85 -25.50 36.08
N GLU A 8 30.43 -26.68 36.14
CA GLU A 8 31.88 -26.86 36.01
C GLU A 8 32.27 -26.78 34.53
N GLN A 9 33.29 -26.03 34.22
CA GLN A 9 33.89 -25.97 32.89
C GLN A 9 34.78 -27.19 32.69
N GLU A 10 34.30 -28.13 31.87
CA GLU A 10 35.03 -29.40 31.68
C GLU A 10 36.10 -29.33 30.60
N GLN A 11 35.98 -28.37 29.66
CA GLN A 11 36.90 -28.21 28.51
C GLN A 11 37.40 -26.77 28.39
N LEU A 12 38.70 -26.62 28.09
CA LEU A 12 39.33 -25.32 27.80
C LEU A 12 39.03 -24.84 26.37
N PHE A 13 38.84 -25.77 25.44
CA PHE A 13 38.57 -25.49 24.05
C PHE A 13 37.32 -26.26 23.59
N TYR A 14 36.43 -25.55 22.92
CA TYR A 14 35.24 -26.12 22.31
C TYR A 14 35.34 -25.98 20.80
N SER A 15 35.08 -27.09 20.06
CA SER A 15 34.83 -26.99 18.64
C SER A 15 33.44 -26.31 18.48
N PHE A 16 33.39 -25.17 17.81
CA PHE A 16 32.19 -24.40 17.64
C PHE A 16 31.92 -24.12 16.15
N ASN A 17 30.75 -24.57 15.68
CA ASN A 17 30.25 -24.27 14.36
C ASN A 17 28.98 -23.42 14.50
N LEU A 18 29.03 -22.18 14.00
CA LEU A 18 27.91 -21.24 14.12
C LEU A 18 26.65 -21.75 13.42
N ALA A 19 26.81 -22.45 12.28
CA ALA A 19 25.66 -23.00 11.56
C ALA A 19 24.95 -24.11 12.36
N GLU A 20 25.72 -24.97 13.07
CA GLU A 20 25.16 -26.02 13.90
C GLU A 20 24.54 -25.48 15.21
N ALA A 21 24.99 -24.30 15.67
CA ALA A 21 24.48 -23.65 16.85
C ALA A 21 23.12 -22.96 16.65
N VAL A 22 22.70 -22.74 15.43
CA VAL A 22 21.41 -22.17 15.08
C VAL A 22 20.41 -23.30 14.84
N PRO A 23 19.31 -23.41 15.60
CA PRO A 23 18.30 -24.47 15.40
C PRO A 23 17.75 -24.49 13.97
N ASP A 24 17.63 -25.66 13.37
CA ASP A 24 17.18 -25.83 11.97
C ASP A 24 15.77 -25.26 11.70
N ASP A 25 14.91 -25.23 12.72
CA ASP A 25 13.55 -24.67 12.64
C ASP A 25 13.52 -23.15 12.82
N HIS A 26 14.65 -22.51 13.06
CA HIS A 26 14.71 -21.06 13.23
C HIS A 26 14.37 -20.36 11.89
N PRO A 27 13.47 -19.34 11.90
CA PRO A 27 12.98 -18.68 10.68
C PRO A 27 14.08 -18.08 9.78
N VAL A 28 15.26 -17.80 10.30
CA VAL A 28 16.36 -17.24 9.50
C VAL A 28 16.86 -18.22 8.44
N HIS A 29 16.82 -19.55 8.68
CA HIS A 29 17.22 -20.55 7.68
C HIS A 29 16.32 -20.49 6.45
N GLY A 30 15.00 -20.43 6.68
CA GLY A 30 14.05 -20.32 5.59
C GLY A 30 14.21 -19.03 4.79
N ILE A 31 14.46 -17.89 5.46
CA ILE A 31 14.70 -16.63 4.77
C ILE A 31 16.03 -16.67 4.01
N ALA A 32 17.09 -17.21 4.60
CA ALA A 32 18.39 -17.30 3.95
C ALA A 32 18.36 -18.18 2.70
N ALA A 33 17.59 -19.27 2.74
CA ALA A 33 17.47 -20.22 1.62
C ALA A 33 16.81 -19.61 0.36
N VAL A 34 16.01 -18.56 0.52
CA VAL A 34 15.26 -17.91 -0.59
C VAL A 34 15.79 -16.52 -0.95
N LEU A 35 16.76 -16.00 -0.20
CA LEU A 35 17.29 -14.64 -0.37
C LEU A 35 18.62 -14.68 -1.15
N ASP A 36 18.61 -14.23 -2.40
CA ASP A 36 19.81 -14.01 -3.20
C ASP A 36 20.21 -12.53 -3.20
N LEU A 37 21.41 -12.23 -2.70
CA LEU A 37 22.00 -10.89 -2.68
C LEU A 37 23.36 -10.83 -3.42
N SER A 38 23.75 -11.87 -4.17
CA SER A 38 25.03 -11.98 -4.87
C SER A 38 25.33 -10.82 -5.84
N TRP A 39 24.29 -10.20 -6.37
CA TRP A 39 24.33 -9.10 -7.35
C TRP A 39 24.50 -7.70 -6.72
N VAL A 40 24.31 -7.57 -5.39
CA VAL A 40 24.21 -6.27 -4.69
C VAL A 40 25.51 -5.47 -4.77
N HIS A 41 26.67 -6.13 -4.68
CA HIS A 41 27.98 -5.46 -4.77
C HIS A 41 28.18 -4.79 -6.14
N CYS A 42 27.82 -5.46 -7.21
CA CYS A 42 27.89 -4.89 -8.55
C CYS A 42 27.00 -3.66 -8.68
N GLU A 43 25.77 -3.77 -8.22
CA GLU A 43 24.76 -2.71 -8.29
C GLU A 43 25.13 -1.45 -7.51
N LEU A 44 25.70 -1.64 -6.32
CA LEU A 44 26.04 -0.50 -5.44
C LEU A 44 27.46 0.04 -5.66
N THR A 45 28.28 -0.55 -6.52
CA THR A 45 29.62 -0.06 -6.85
C THR A 45 29.67 1.46 -7.16
N PRO A 46 28.72 2.04 -7.95
CA PRO A 46 28.76 3.49 -8.26
C PRO A 46 28.55 4.40 -7.04
N TYR A 47 27.96 3.90 -5.97
CA TYR A 47 27.66 4.65 -4.76
C TYR A 47 28.77 4.56 -3.70
N TYR A 48 29.84 3.78 -3.96
CA TYR A 48 30.95 3.61 -3.06
C TYR A 48 32.21 4.31 -3.61
N PRO A 49 32.93 5.09 -2.78
CA PRO A 49 34.15 5.72 -3.21
C PRO A 49 35.23 4.67 -3.45
N LYS A 50 36.06 4.87 -4.51
CA LYS A 50 37.14 3.95 -4.85
C LYS A 50 38.33 4.03 -3.88
N ILE A 51 38.47 5.12 -3.14
CA ILE A 51 39.58 5.40 -2.22
C ILE A 51 39.02 5.79 -0.85
N GLY A 52 39.69 5.35 0.22
CA GLY A 52 39.34 5.70 1.59
C GLY A 52 39.16 4.49 2.51
N ARG A 53 38.73 4.72 3.75
CA ARG A 53 38.47 3.65 4.71
C ARG A 53 37.32 2.76 4.21
N PRO A 54 37.46 1.41 4.29
CA PRO A 54 36.37 0.49 3.97
C PRO A 54 35.09 0.85 4.69
N SER A 55 34.02 0.87 3.94
CA SER A 55 32.66 1.13 4.41
C SER A 55 31.99 -0.16 4.85
N ILE A 56 30.78 -0.08 5.42
CA ILE A 56 29.96 -1.26 5.72
C ILE A 56 29.68 -1.99 4.41
N ASP A 57 29.86 -3.31 4.44
CA ASP A 57 29.52 -4.19 3.32
C ASP A 57 28.04 -4.04 2.97
N PRO A 58 27.67 -3.84 1.69
CA PRO A 58 26.28 -3.62 1.30
C PRO A 58 25.38 -4.83 1.51
N GLU A 59 25.89 -6.04 1.33
CA GLU A 59 25.12 -7.27 1.61
C GLU A 59 24.83 -7.40 3.10
N LEU A 60 25.84 -7.21 3.95
CA LEU A 60 25.67 -7.16 5.41
C LEU A 60 24.62 -6.12 5.81
N MET A 61 24.66 -4.93 5.20
CA MET A 61 23.69 -3.86 5.50
C MET A 61 22.26 -4.29 5.20
N ILE A 62 22.03 -4.91 4.04
CA ILE A 62 20.70 -5.38 3.62
C ILE A 62 20.24 -6.54 4.52
N ARG A 63 21.11 -7.51 4.82
CA ARG A 63 20.78 -8.61 5.74
C ARG A 63 20.40 -8.11 7.12
N MET A 64 21.14 -7.18 7.69
CA MET A 64 20.79 -6.55 8.96
C MET A 64 19.45 -5.84 8.92
N LEU A 65 19.14 -5.09 7.86
CA LEU A 65 17.84 -4.44 7.70
C LEU A 65 16.70 -5.46 7.59
N ILE A 66 16.89 -6.55 6.84
CA ILE A 66 15.91 -7.65 6.76
C ILE A 66 15.64 -8.24 8.15
N ILE A 67 16.68 -8.53 8.95
CA ILE A 67 16.53 -8.95 10.36
C ILE A 67 15.70 -7.92 11.14
N GLY A 68 16.04 -6.65 11.02
CA GLY A 68 15.34 -5.57 11.71
C GLY A 68 13.83 -5.56 11.44
N TYR A 69 13.45 -5.72 10.17
CA TYR A 69 12.03 -5.73 9.78
C TYR A 69 11.37 -7.08 10.04
N ALA A 70 12.02 -8.21 9.75
CA ALA A 70 11.46 -9.54 9.94
C ALA A 70 11.22 -9.89 11.43
N PHE A 71 12.05 -9.37 12.34
CA PHE A 71 11.98 -9.65 13.78
C PHE A 71 11.57 -8.43 14.62
N ALA A 72 11.01 -7.41 14.01
CA ALA A 72 10.48 -6.21 14.68
C ALA A 72 11.50 -5.40 15.50
N ILE A 73 12.78 -5.45 15.15
CA ILE A 73 13.85 -4.67 15.78
C ILE A 73 13.94 -3.32 15.09
N ARG A 74 13.10 -2.37 15.50
CA ARG A 74 12.91 -1.09 14.82
C ARG A 74 14.01 -0.06 15.09
N SER A 75 14.81 -0.23 16.14
CA SER A 75 15.90 0.68 16.51
C SER A 75 17.22 0.20 15.93
N GLU A 76 17.92 1.03 15.16
CA GLU A 76 19.23 0.72 14.59
C GLU A 76 20.26 0.38 15.68
N ARG A 77 20.21 1.11 16.80
CA ARG A 77 21.07 0.79 17.97
C ARG A 77 20.76 -0.59 18.54
N ALA A 78 19.47 -0.93 18.69
CA ALA A 78 19.06 -2.26 19.15
C ALA A 78 19.45 -3.32 18.12
N LEU A 79 19.25 -3.07 16.83
CA LEU A 79 19.61 -3.98 15.74
C LEU A 79 21.09 -4.32 15.76
N CYS A 80 21.98 -3.32 15.81
CA CYS A 80 23.43 -3.55 15.87
C CYS A 80 23.82 -4.33 17.14
N ARG A 81 23.22 -4.00 18.30
CA ARG A 81 23.46 -4.74 19.54
C ARG A 81 22.97 -6.19 19.45
N ASP A 82 21.73 -6.40 18.97
CA ASP A 82 21.10 -7.71 18.94
C ASP A 82 21.78 -8.64 17.92
N VAL A 83 22.22 -8.12 16.76
CA VAL A 83 23.08 -8.86 15.81
C VAL A 83 24.44 -9.21 16.48
N GLY A 84 24.95 -8.35 17.37
CA GLY A 84 26.19 -8.61 18.09
C GLY A 84 26.15 -9.82 19.04
N VAL A 85 25.00 -10.10 19.63
CA VAL A 85 24.85 -11.11 20.70
C VAL A 85 24.00 -12.32 20.31
N ASN A 86 23.24 -12.25 19.21
CA ASN A 86 22.38 -13.34 18.77
C ASN A 86 23.04 -14.16 17.67
N LEU A 87 23.30 -15.44 17.94
CA LEU A 87 23.99 -16.35 17.01
C LEU A 87 23.23 -16.53 15.70
N ALA A 88 21.92 -16.64 15.73
CA ALA A 88 21.09 -16.80 14.53
C ALA A 88 21.16 -15.56 13.62
N TYR A 89 21.20 -14.36 14.21
CA TYR A 89 21.33 -13.12 13.43
C TYR A 89 22.72 -12.93 12.87
N ARG A 90 23.77 -13.32 13.63
CA ARG A 90 25.15 -13.32 13.13
C ARG A 90 25.29 -14.28 11.95
N TRP A 91 24.79 -15.49 12.09
CA TRP A 91 24.80 -16.49 11.03
C TRP A 91 24.11 -15.97 9.75
N PHE A 92 22.91 -15.43 9.88
CA PHE A 92 22.16 -14.86 8.76
C PHE A 92 22.89 -13.69 8.09
N CYS A 93 23.60 -12.90 8.88
CA CYS A 93 24.40 -11.76 8.40
C CYS A 93 25.77 -12.17 7.82
N GLY A 94 26.14 -13.46 7.84
CA GLY A 94 27.44 -13.93 7.36
C GLY A 94 28.60 -13.51 8.26
N LEU A 95 28.34 -13.23 9.55
CA LEU A 95 29.33 -12.81 10.53
C LEU A 95 29.78 -14.01 11.38
N SER A 96 31.09 -14.20 11.51
CA SER A 96 31.67 -15.12 12.51
C SER A 96 31.55 -14.55 13.92
N ILE A 97 31.91 -15.32 14.95
CA ILE A 97 31.87 -14.85 16.35
C ILE A 97 32.81 -13.65 16.58
N GLU A 98 33.94 -13.63 15.90
CA GLU A 98 34.99 -12.62 16.06
C GLU A 98 34.73 -11.34 15.25
N ASP A 99 33.85 -11.42 14.22
CA ASP A 99 33.60 -10.29 13.35
C ASP A 99 32.90 -9.13 14.09
N LYS A 100 33.33 -7.92 13.76
CA LYS A 100 32.76 -6.71 14.34
C LYS A 100 31.46 -6.33 13.65
N VAL A 101 30.40 -6.20 14.42
CA VAL A 101 29.15 -5.62 13.96
C VAL A 101 29.33 -4.10 13.73
N PRO A 102 28.78 -3.51 12.66
CA PRO A 102 28.86 -2.09 12.42
C PRO A 102 28.32 -1.26 13.59
N ASP A 103 28.97 -0.12 13.88
CA ASP A 103 28.43 0.87 14.83
C ASP A 103 27.13 1.47 14.28
N HIS A 104 26.16 1.68 15.18
CA HIS A 104 24.84 2.17 14.79
C HIS A 104 24.86 3.54 14.11
N SER A 105 25.83 4.42 14.39
CA SER A 105 25.94 5.72 13.76
C SER A 105 26.47 5.62 12.33
N ALA A 106 27.42 4.71 12.09
CA ALA A 106 27.92 4.40 10.76
C ALA A 106 26.83 3.70 9.93
N PHE A 107 26.06 2.79 10.54
CA PHE A 107 24.92 2.12 9.94
C PHE A 107 23.85 3.11 9.51
N SER A 108 23.45 4.01 10.42
CA SER A 108 22.44 5.05 10.14
C SER A 108 22.87 5.99 9.02
N ARG A 109 24.14 6.42 8.98
CA ARG A 109 24.67 7.23 7.89
C ARG A 109 24.62 6.51 6.54
N ALA A 110 25.10 5.28 6.48
CA ALA A 110 25.06 4.47 5.25
C ALA A 110 23.62 4.32 4.73
N ARG A 111 22.67 4.01 5.63
CA ARG A 111 21.24 3.92 5.31
C ARG A 111 20.69 5.20 4.71
N ASN A 112 20.97 6.35 5.32
CA ASN A 112 20.40 7.64 4.91
C ASN A 112 21.08 8.26 3.69
N GLU A 113 22.34 7.92 3.42
CA GLU A 113 23.11 8.51 2.31
C GLU A 113 23.06 7.60 1.07
N ARG A 114 23.82 6.50 1.08
CA ARG A 114 24.04 5.64 -0.10
C ARG A 114 22.82 4.83 -0.47
N PHE A 115 22.24 4.15 0.51
CA PHE A 115 21.12 3.24 0.25
C PHE A 115 19.84 3.99 -0.09
N ARG A 116 19.59 5.15 0.53
CA ARG A 116 18.43 5.99 0.21
C ARG A 116 18.59 6.74 -1.12
N GLY A 117 19.82 6.93 -1.59
CA GLY A 117 20.11 7.54 -2.88
C GLY A 117 20.12 6.54 -4.05
N SER A 118 20.00 5.25 -3.77
CA SER A 118 19.98 4.17 -4.76
C SER A 118 18.61 3.48 -4.78
N ASP A 119 18.27 2.84 -5.90
CA ASP A 119 17.04 2.04 -6.03
C ASP A 119 17.21 0.61 -5.50
N ILE A 120 18.22 0.35 -4.68
CA ILE A 120 18.59 -1.00 -4.26
C ILE A 120 17.44 -1.77 -3.62
N PHE A 121 16.65 -1.12 -2.75
CA PHE A 121 15.55 -1.81 -2.09
C PHE A 121 14.39 -2.10 -3.01
N ARG A 122 14.16 -1.26 -4.04
CA ARG A 122 13.22 -1.58 -5.11
C ARG A 122 13.67 -2.84 -5.86
N LYS A 123 14.93 -2.93 -6.22
CA LYS A 123 15.50 -4.10 -6.88
C LYS A 123 15.47 -5.36 -6.01
N VAL A 124 15.77 -5.25 -4.71
CA VAL A 124 15.61 -6.36 -3.75
C VAL A 124 14.16 -6.81 -3.68
N PHE A 125 13.22 -5.88 -3.58
CA PHE A 125 11.79 -6.17 -3.54
C PHE A 125 11.35 -6.91 -4.81
N GLU A 126 11.67 -6.39 -5.98
CA GLU A 126 11.30 -6.98 -7.28
C GLU A 126 11.90 -8.39 -7.45
N ARG A 127 13.14 -8.64 -6.99
CA ARG A 127 13.74 -9.99 -7.00
C ARG A 127 13.04 -10.94 -6.03
N VAL A 128 12.63 -10.47 -4.87
CA VAL A 128 11.86 -11.29 -3.92
C VAL A 128 10.48 -11.63 -4.50
N VAL A 129 9.82 -10.69 -5.17
CA VAL A 129 8.56 -10.97 -5.88
C VAL A 129 8.81 -11.96 -7.02
N GLY A 130 9.87 -11.78 -7.82
CA GLY A 130 10.27 -12.72 -8.86
C GLY A 130 10.53 -14.14 -8.33
N ALA A 131 11.16 -14.27 -7.15
CA ALA A 131 11.32 -15.55 -6.48
C ALA A 131 9.97 -16.17 -6.05
N CYS A 132 9.02 -15.37 -5.59
CA CYS A 132 7.66 -15.83 -5.31
C CYS A 132 6.94 -16.32 -6.57
N ILE A 133 7.08 -15.61 -7.69
CA ILE A 133 6.54 -16.01 -9.00
C ILE A 133 7.18 -17.32 -9.44
N GLY A 134 8.51 -17.42 -9.42
CA GLY A 134 9.24 -18.63 -9.80
C GLY A 134 8.92 -19.86 -8.95
N ALA A 135 8.52 -19.64 -7.69
CA ALA A 135 8.05 -20.69 -6.80
C ALA A 135 6.55 -21.05 -6.98
N GLY A 136 5.85 -20.44 -7.95
CA GLY A 136 4.42 -20.66 -8.20
C GLY A 136 3.50 -20.08 -7.12
N LEU A 137 3.97 -19.10 -6.35
CA LEU A 137 3.22 -18.49 -5.25
C LEU A 137 2.50 -17.19 -5.65
N VAL A 138 2.28 -16.97 -6.93
CA VAL A 138 1.46 -15.89 -7.47
C VAL A 138 0.42 -16.49 -8.39
N GLY A 139 -0.86 -16.19 -8.14
CA GLY A 139 -1.97 -16.65 -8.97
C GLY A 139 -2.11 -15.85 -10.24
N GLY A 140 -1.89 -14.55 -10.16
CA GLY A 140 -1.96 -13.60 -11.28
C GLY A 140 -3.38 -13.17 -11.70
N GLU A 141 -4.41 -13.98 -11.38
CA GLU A 141 -5.80 -13.71 -11.81
C GLU A 141 -6.46 -12.60 -11.03
N GLY A 142 -6.32 -12.61 -9.71
CA GLY A 142 -7.02 -11.69 -8.82
C GLY A 142 -6.09 -10.95 -7.87
N PHE A 143 -6.16 -9.61 -7.90
CA PHE A 143 -5.42 -8.77 -6.97
C PHE A 143 -6.36 -7.99 -6.07
N ALA A 144 -5.82 -7.54 -4.96
CA ALA A 144 -6.50 -6.61 -4.07
C ALA A 144 -5.62 -5.40 -3.76
N VAL A 145 -6.25 -4.24 -3.67
CA VAL A 145 -5.61 -3.01 -3.21
C VAL A 145 -6.21 -2.56 -1.89
N ASP A 146 -5.36 -2.09 -1.02
CA ASP A 146 -5.77 -1.45 0.22
C ASP A 146 -4.64 -0.56 0.74
N ALA A 147 -4.96 0.36 1.64
CA ALA A 147 -4.02 1.26 2.26
C ALA A 147 -4.13 1.24 3.78
N SER A 148 -3.00 1.38 4.45
CA SER A 148 -2.96 1.49 5.90
C SER A 148 -2.21 2.72 6.35
N LEU A 149 -2.81 3.51 7.23
CA LEU A 149 -2.18 4.69 7.80
C LEU A 149 -1.10 4.28 8.81
N ILE A 150 0.11 4.78 8.58
CA ILE A 150 1.27 4.59 9.46
C ILE A 150 1.71 5.96 9.98
N ALA A 151 1.87 6.08 11.29
CA ALA A 151 2.26 7.33 11.91
C ALA A 151 3.65 7.78 11.44
N ALA A 152 3.77 9.04 11.01
CA ALA A 152 5.04 9.66 10.64
C ALA A 152 5.87 10.04 11.89
N ASP A 153 7.18 10.23 11.70
CA ASP A 153 8.05 10.81 12.73
C ASP A 153 7.89 12.34 12.79
N ALA A 154 6.67 12.77 13.13
CA ALA A 154 6.25 14.16 13.23
C ALA A 154 5.51 14.41 14.55
N ASN A 155 5.72 15.58 15.16
CA ASN A 155 5.10 15.95 16.43
C ASN A 155 4.13 17.12 16.22
N LYS A 156 2.87 16.94 16.69
CA LYS A 156 1.84 17.98 16.60
C LYS A 156 2.24 19.26 17.36
N GLN A 157 2.89 19.14 18.52
CA GLN A 157 3.30 20.31 19.31
C GLN A 157 4.31 21.23 18.59
N ARG A 158 5.04 20.68 17.60
CA ARG A 158 6.00 21.41 16.77
C ARG A 158 5.45 21.68 15.36
N SER A 159 4.13 21.51 15.16
CA SER A 159 3.49 21.79 13.88
C SER A 159 3.04 23.24 13.78
N THR A 160 3.02 23.75 12.56
CA THR A 160 2.45 25.06 12.20
C THR A 160 1.06 24.89 11.59
N PRO A 161 0.12 25.83 11.82
CA PRO A 161 -1.11 25.85 11.03
C PRO A 161 -0.80 25.95 9.53
N GLY A 162 -1.54 25.24 8.71
CA GLY A 162 -1.25 25.20 7.26
C GLY A 162 -1.34 26.55 6.57
N LYS A 163 -2.11 27.49 7.14
CA LYS A 163 -2.21 28.88 6.66
C LYS A 163 -0.91 29.66 6.82
N ASP A 164 -0.13 29.33 7.85
CA ASP A 164 1.09 30.03 8.24
C ASP A 164 2.35 29.31 7.70
N TRP A 165 2.17 28.21 6.98
CA TRP A 165 3.26 27.47 6.37
C TRP A 165 3.80 28.21 5.14
N ASP A 166 5.03 28.66 5.22
CA ASP A 166 5.73 29.27 4.08
C ASP A 166 6.22 28.20 3.10
N LYS A 167 5.54 28.08 1.96
CA LYS A 167 5.93 27.19 0.87
C LYS A 167 7.21 27.61 0.16
N ASN A 168 7.62 28.88 0.34
CA ASN A 168 8.82 29.46 -0.28
C ASN A 168 10.07 29.30 0.60
N CYS A 169 10.03 28.45 1.60
CA CYS A 169 11.18 28.13 2.44
C CYS A 169 12.29 27.45 1.63
N THR A 170 12.98 28.22 0.82
CA THR A 170 14.09 27.81 -0.08
C THR A 170 15.44 27.76 0.64
N SER A 171 15.47 27.52 1.92
CA SER A 171 16.70 27.44 2.69
C SER A 171 17.61 26.33 2.15
N GLU A 172 18.85 26.65 1.78
CA GLU A 172 19.90 25.67 1.48
C GLU A 172 20.08 24.65 2.63
N LYS A 173 19.74 25.07 3.84
CA LYS A 173 19.76 24.26 5.06
C LYS A 173 18.51 23.40 5.29
N ALA A 174 17.54 23.40 4.36
CA ALA A 174 16.33 22.60 4.48
C ALA A 174 16.67 21.10 4.57
N SER A 175 15.98 20.38 5.44
CA SER A 175 16.14 18.94 5.56
C SER A 175 15.74 18.22 4.26
N ARG A 176 16.26 17.00 4.05
CA ARG A 176 15.88 16.17 2.88
C ARG A 176 14.36 16.07 2.72
N ALA A 177 13.63 15.80 3.81
CA ALA A 177 12.17 15.67 3.79
C ALA A 177 11.46 16.94 3.26
N VAL A 178 11.96 18.12 3.62
CA VAL A 178 11.44 19.40 3.12
C VAL A 178 11.77 19.58 1.63
N LYS A 179 13.00 19.27 1.21
CA LYS A 179 13.42 19.35 -0.20
C LYS A 179 12.59 18.40 -1.08
N GLU A 180 12.41 17.16 -0.65
CA GLU A 180 11.57 16.17 -1.34
C GLU A 180 10.12 16.64 -1.46
N TYR A 181 9.55 17.20 -0.39
CA TYR A 181 8.19 17.74 -0.42
C TYR A 181 8.05 18.90 -1.42
N LEU A 182 8.98 19.85 -1.41
CA LEU A 182 8.96 20.97 -2.34
C LEU A 182 9.12 20.52 -3.80
N ALA A 183 9.97 19.52 -4.05
CA ALA A 183 10.14 18.93 -5.39
C ALA A 183 8.91 18.17 -5.89
N THR A 184 8.08 17.66 -4.99
CA THR A 184 6.87 16.87 -5.32
C THR A 184 5.57 17.67 -5.26
N LEU A 185 5.63 18.99 -4.96
CA LEU A 185 4.45 19.85 -4.89
C LEU A 185 3.61 19.82 -6.19
N ASP A 186 4.27 19.68 -7.33
CA ASP A 186 3.65 19.61 -8.66
C ASP A 186 3.35 18.16 -9.10
N ALA A 187 3.77 17.15 -8.33
CA ALA A 187 3.58 15.75 -8.70
C ALA A 187 2.20 15.25 -8.29
N THR A 188 1.37 14.94 -9.29
CA THR A 188 0.03 14.35 -9.10
C THR A 188 0.06 13.01 -8.34
N ALA A 189 1.14 12.23 -8.49
CA ALA A 189 1.34 10.95 -7.80
C ALA A 189 1.35 11.08 -6.27
N PHE A 190 1.80 12.20 -5.71
CA PHE A 190 1.80 12.44 -4.26
C PHE A 190 0.52 13.12 -3.73
N GLY A 191 -0.50 13.31 -4.56
CA GLY A 191 -1.74 13.96 -4.19
C GLY A 191 -1.54 15.42 -3.77
N ALA A 192 -0.48 16.06 -4.26
CA ALA A 192 -0.15 17.45 -3.97
C ALA A 192 -1.13 18.44 -4.64
N ALA A 193 -1.90 18.00 -5.62
CA ALA A 193 -2.89 18.81 -6.35
C ALA A 193 -4.15 19.16 -5.56
N SER A 194 -4.21 18.87 -4.26
CA SER A 194 -5.33 19.31 -3.41
C SER A 194 -5.14 20.80 -3.06
N GLU A 195 -6.03 21.64 -3.54
CA GLU A 195 -6.13 23.05 -3.15
C GLU A 195 -6.48 23.23 -1.64
N VAL A 196 -6.81 22.14 -0.97
CA VAL A 196 -7.17 22.17 0.45
C VAL A 196 -5.92 22.41 1.29
N THR A 197 -5.86 23.58 1.91
CA THR A 197 -4.83 23.92 2.89
C THR A 197 -4.91 22.94 4.08
N PRO A 198 -3.84 22.16 4.37
CA PRO A 198 -3.87 21.24 5.49
C PRO A 198 -4.03 21.98 6.82
N LYS A 199 -4.77 21.40 7.76
CA LYS A 199 -5.01 22.02 9.07
C LYS A 199 -3.71 22.27 9.84
N PHE A 200 -2.78 21.34 9.77
CA PHE A 200 -1.45 21.42 10.36
C PHE A 200 -0.41 20.87 9.40
N VAL A 201 0.78 21.46 9.40
CA VAL A 201 1.96 21.01 8.68
C VAL A 201 3.10 20.80 9.66
N SER A 202 3.82 19.69 9.54
CA SER A 202 5.03 19.44 10.32
C SER A 202 6.24 20.06 9.61
N PRO A 203 6.95 21.03 10.20
CA PRO A 203 8.13 21.61 9.57
C PRO A 203 9.26 20.60 9.31
N SER A 204 9.32 19.52 10.07
CA SER A 204 10.34 18.47 9.91
C SER A 204 9.96 17.40 8.88
N ASP A 205 8.68 17.29 8.52
CA ASP A 205 8.15 16.35 7.53
C ASP A 205 6.83 16.88 6.95
N PRO A 206 6.89 17.87 6.04
CA PRO A 206 5.70 18.55 5.54
C PRO A 206 4.83 17.69 4.62
N ALA A 207 5.36 16.60 4.06
CA ALA A 207 4.59 15.65 3.26
C ALA A 207 3.68 14.75 4.11
N ALA A 208 4.02 14.55 5.39
CA ALA A 208 3.17 13.79 6.31
C ALA A 208 1.82 14.50 6.51
N GLN A 209 0.73 13.81 6.23
CA GLN A 209 -0.62 14.36 6.30
C GLN A 209 -1.18 14.32 7.73
N TRP A 210 -1.72 15.44 8.21
CA TRP A 210 -2.51 15.46 9.44
C TRP A 210 -3.88 14.81 9.18
N THR A 211 -4.12 13.66 9.76
CA THR A 211 -5.32 12.85 9.51
C THR A 211 -5.90 12.30 10.81
N GLY A 212 -7.19 12.00 10.82
CA GLY A 212 -7.86 11.35 11.95
C GLY A 212 -7.96 9.85 11.74
N ALA A 213 -7.66 9.07 12.78
CA ALA A 213 -8.02 7.66 12.80
C ALA A 213 -9.50 7.50 13.17
N GLN A 214 -10.15 6.46 12.66
CA GLN A 214 -11.47 6.05 13.15
C GLN A 214 -11.36 5.76 14.67
N ARG A 215 -12.05 6.55 15.49
CA ARG A 215 -12.11 6.42 16.96
C ARG A 215 -10.79 6.72 17.72
N GLY A 216 -9.87 7.52 17.15
CA GLY A 216 -8.64 7.91 17.81
C GLY A 216 -8.28 9.39 17.61
N PRO A 217 -7.27 9.92 18.33
CA PRO A 217 -6.75 11.26 18.10
C PRO A 217 -6.12 11.35 16.72
N ALA A 218 -6.22 12.53 16.09
CA ALA A 218 -5.55 12.79 14.82
C ALA A 218 -4.03 12.81 14.98
N PHE A 219 -3.31 12.40 13.94
CA PHE A 219 -1.86 12.29 13.90
C PHE A 219 -1.33 12.56 12.49
N PHE A 220 -0.03 12.80 12.37
CA PHE A 220 0.64 12.88 11.07
C PHE A 220 0.90 11.47 10.55
N ALA A 221 0.56 11.19 9.29
CA ALA A 221 0.66 9.88 8.69
C ALA A 221 1.06 9.91 7.20
N TYR A 222 1.59 8.79 6.77
CA TYR A 222 1.62 8.34 5.38
C TYR A 222 0.67 7.15 5.21
N ALA A 223 0.18 6.95 4.00
CA ALA A 223 -0.53 5.73 3.62
C ALA A 223 0.47 4.74 3.02
N ASP A 224 0.49 3.53 3.58
CA ASP A 224 1.20 2.37 3.07
C ASP A 224 0.22 1.60 2.18
N ASN A 225 0.38 1.72 0.86
CA ASN A 225 -0.49 1.09 -0.11
C ASN A 225 0.13 -0.21 -0.60
N TYR A 226 -0.64 -1.29 -0.60
CA TYR A 226 -0.26 -2.60 -1.09
C TYR A 226 -1.12 -3.02 -2.26
N LEU A 227 -0.47 -3.59 -3.29
CA LEU A 227 -1.09 -4.42 -4.31
C LEU A 227 -0.74 -5.87 -3.99
N ILE A 228 -1.73 -6.73 -3.83
CA ILE A 228 -1.57 -8.06 -3.27
C ILE A 228 -2.23 -9.09 -4.17
N ASP A 229 -1.48 -10.16 -4.52
CA ASP A 229 -2.07 -11.38 -5.06
C ASP A 229 -2.91 -12.07 -3.98
N VAL A 230 -4.20 -12.26 -4.23
CA VAL A 230 -5.13 -12.76 -3.20
C VAL A 230 -5.01 -14.27 -2.97
N LYS A 231 -4.45 -15.04 -3.92
CA LYS A 231 -4.35 -16.50 -3.82
C LYS A 231 -3.38 -16.92 -2.72
N PHE A 232 -2.18 -16.36 -2.72
CA PHE A 232 -1.14 -16.70 -1.75
C PHE A 232 -0.83 -15.56 -0.77
N GLY A 233 -1.36 -14.37 -0.98
CA GLY A 233 -1.12 -13.20 -0.13
C GLY A 233 0.30 -12.66 -0.30
N ILE A 234 0.83 -12.68 -1.52
CA ILE A 234 2.11 -12.06 -1.87
C ILE A 234 1.86 -10.58 -2.20
N ILE A 235 2.68 -9.72 -1.64
CA ILE A 235 2.67 -8.29 -1.95
C ILE A 235 3.39 -8.13 -3.29
N MET A 236 2.63 -7.80 -4.34
CA MET A 236 3.14 -7.62 -5.71
C MET A 236 3.82 -6.27 -5.88
N ASP A 237 3.29 -5.24 -5.21
CA ASP A 237 3.90 -3.92 -5.18
C ASP A 237 3.51 -3.14 -3.93
N VAL A 238 4.30 -2.10 -3.63
CA VAL A 238 4.13 -1.22 -2.47
C VAL A 238 4.46 0.22 -2.84
N GLU A 239 3.56 1.14 -2.45
CA GLU A 239 3.72 2.57 -2.73
C GLU A 239 3.39 3.41 -1.50
N ALA A 240 4.31 4.30 -1.11
CA ALA A 240 4.05 5.30 -0.10
C ALA A 240 3.29 6.48 -0.70
N SER A 241 2.19 6.87 -0.12
CA SER A 241 1.47 8.07 -0.52
C SER A 241 1.14 8.96 0.66
N ARG A 242 0.74 10.20 0.38
CA ARG A 242 0.10 11.03 1.40
C ARG A 242 -1.21 10.36 1.82
N ALA A 243 -1.56 10.48 3.09
CA ALA A 243 -2.78 9.91 3.65
C ALA A 243 -4.03 10.68 3.18
N ILE A 244 -4.26 10.68 1.86
CA ILE A 244 -5.35 11.34 1.15
C ILE A 244 -5.92 10.35 0.13
N ARG A 245 -7.24 10.20 0.07
CA ARG A 245 -7.92 9.22 -0.81
C ARG A 245 -7.47 9.28 -2.28
N GLN A 246 -7.32 10.47 -2.86
CA GLN A 246 -6.88 10.61 -4.26
C GLN A 246 -5.47 10.04 -4.47
N ALA A 247 -4.58 10.25 -3.49
CA ALA A 247 -3.22 9.72 -3.55
C ALA A 247 -3.18 8.19 -3.42
N GLU A 248 -4.07 7.60 -2.61
CA GLU A 248 -4.22 6.15 -2.47
C GLU A 248 -4.71 5.51 -3.79
N VAL A 249 -5.69 6.12 -4.46
CA VAL A 249 -6.16 5.69 -5.78
C VAL A 249 -5.07 5.83 -6.84
N GLY A 250 -4.32 6.95 -6.84
CA GLY A 250 -3.16 7.16 -7.72
C GLY A 250 -2.08 6.09 -7.51
N ALA A 251 -1.75 5.80 -6.25
CA ALA A 251 -0.79 4.76 -5.89
C ALA A 251 -1.23 3.37 -6.41
N ALA A 252 -2.53 3.05 -6.33
CA ALA A 252 -3.06 1.80 -6.86
C ALA A 252 -2.82 1.66 -8.37
N LYS A 253 -3.07 2.72 -9.16
CA LYS A 253 -2.79 2.74 -10.61
C LYS A 253 -1.32 2.51 -10.88
N THR A 254 -0.45 3.28 -10.25
CA THR A 254 1.02 3.16 -10.40
C THR A 254 1.51 1.74 -10.07
N MET A 255 0.98 1.12 -9.01
CA MET A 255 1.36 -0.24 -8.62
C MET A 255 0.91 -1.28 -9.65
N ILE A 256 -0.29 -1.14 -10.22
CA ILE A 256 -0.80 -2.05 -11.26
C ILE A 256 0.04 -1.93 -12.53
N GLU A 257 0.26 -0.71 -13.03
CA GLU A 257 1.06 -0.44 -14.23
C GLU A 257 2.50 -0.95 -14.07
N ARG A 258 3.12 -0.70 -12.92
CA ARG A 258 4.48 -1.15 -12.64
C ARG A 258 4.59 -2.68 -12.50
N THR A 259 3.56 -3.33 -11.95
CA THR A 259 3.52 -4.79 -11.85
C THR A 259 3.40 -5.42 -13.24
N GLU A 260 2.58 -4.87 -14.12
CA GLU A 260 2.47 -5.29 -15.52
C GLU A 260 3.81 -5.08 -16.24
N GLU A 261 4.43 -3.89 -16.10
CA GLU A 261 5.73 -3.57 -16.74
C GLU A 261 6.88 -4.49 -16.29
N ARG A 262 6.93 -4.83 -15.00
CA ARG A 262 8.07 -5.54 -14.40
C ARG A 262 7.97 -7.06 -14.49
N PHE A 263 6.75 -7.59 -14.40
CA PHE A 263 6.54 -9.03 -14.28
C PHE A 263 5.68 -9.61 -15.40
N ASP A 264 5.18 -8.78 -16.32
CA ASP A 264 4.22 -9.18 -17.36
C ASP A 264 2.98 -9.86 -16.76
N ILE A 265 2.54 -9.38 -15.58
CA ILE A 265 1.39 -9.90 -14.86
C ILE A 265 0.37 -8.78 -14.69
N LYS A 266 -0.81 -9.00 -15.25
CA LYS A 266 -1.96 -8.12 -15.15
C LYS A 266 -3.15 -8.88 -14.58
N PRO A 267 -3.79 -8.40 -13.50
CA PRO A 267 -4.93 -9.11 -12.93
C PRO A 267 -6.15 -9.03 -13.85
N GLU A 268 -6.95 -10.09 -13.87
CA GLU A 268 -8.25 -10.10 -14.52
C GLU A 268 -9.27 -9.27 -13.73
N TRP A 269 -9.15 -9.27 -12.40
CA TRP A 269 -10.02 -8.52 -11.50
C TRP A 269 -9.26 -7.92 -10.33
N LEU A 270 -9.78 -6.80 -9.83
CA LEU A 270 -9.22 -6.05 -8.71
C LEU A 270 -10.25 -5.86 -7.61
N ALA A 271 -9.96 -6.38 -6.40
CA ALA A 271 -10.75 -6.10 -5.23
C ALA A 271 -10.25 -4.84 -4.50
N GLY A 272 -11.17 -4.02 -4.06
CA GLY A 272 -10.88 -2.83 -3.26
C GLY A 272 -12.06 -2.44 -2.37
N ASP A 273 -11.82 -1.50 -1.47
CA ASP A 273 -12.91 -0.93 -0.67
C ASP A 273 -13.65 0.18 -1.44
N THR A 274 -14.67 0.76 -0.82
CA THR A 274 -15.45 1.85 -1.41
C THR A 274 -14.60 3.10 -1.71
N ALA A 275 -13.43 3.27 -1.10
CA ALA A 275 -12.56 4.41 -1.38
C ALA A 275 -12.09 4.43 -2.85
N TYR A 276 -11.90 3.24 -3.43
CA TYR A 276 -11.51 3.06 -4.84
C TYR A 276 -12.70 3.09 -5.81
N GLY A 277 -13.95 3.15 -5.33
CA GLY A 277 -15.19 3.09 -6.13
C GLY A 277 -15.62 4.43 -6.76
N SER A 278 -14.71 5.37 -7.01
CA SER A 278 -15.01 6.61 -7.74
C SER A 278 -15.27 6.33 -9.22
N GLY A 279 -16.12 7.17 -9.86
CA GLY A 279 -16.46 6.97 -11.28
C GLY A 279 -15.24 6.95 -12.19
N ALA A 280 -14.35 7.90 -12.04
CA ALA A 280 -13.12 8.01 -12.85
C ALA A 280 -12.17 6.81 -12.65
N ASN A 281 -12.07 6.27 -11.43
CA ASN A 281 -11.23 5.10 -11.18
C ASN A 281 -11.84 3.82 -11.77
N LEU A 282 -13.16 3.67 -11.64
CA LEU A 282 -13.88 2.53 -12.25
C LEU A 282 -13.80 2.57 -13.78
N ASP A 283 -13.86 3.77 -14.37
CA ASP A 283 -13.73 3.96 -15.81
C ASP A 283 -12.35 3.56 -16.31
N TRP A 284 -11.28 4.02 -15.61
CA TRP A 284 -9.92 3.62 -15.92
C TRP A 284 -9.73 2.08 -15.82
N LEU A 285 -10.27 1.45 -14.78
CA LEU A 285 -10.18 -0.02 -14.64
C LEU A 285 -10.86 -0.74 -15.81
N VAL A 286 -12.09 -0.34 -16.16
CA VAL A 286 -12.90 -1.03 -17.18
C VAL A 286 -12.42 -0.71 -18.59
N ASN A 287 -12.18 0.58 -18.90
CA ASN A 287 -11.97 1.04 -20.25
C ASN A 287 -10.50 1.13 -20.66
N ASP A 288 -9.60 1.50 -19.76
CA ASP A 288 -8.16 1.62 -20.02
C ASP A 288 -7.42 0.36 -19.62
N ALA A 289 -7.47 0.01 -18.34
CA ALA A 289 -6.74 -1.13 -17.79
C ALA A 289 -7.34 -2.50 -18.18
N LYS A 290 -8.63 -2.58 -18.57
CA LYS A 290 -9.34 -3.84 -18.87
C LYS A 290 -9.36 -4.82 -17.71
N ILE A 291 -9.53 -4.32 -16.50
CA ILE A 291 -9.59 -5.08 -15.25
C ILE A 291 -11.00 -5.02 -14.68
N ALA A 292 -11.58 -6.16 -14.33
CA ALA A 292 -12.91 -6.21 -13.73
C ALA A 292 -12.92 -5.62 -12.31
N PRO A 293 -13.69 -4.56 -12.02
CA PRO A 293 -13.69 -3.91 -10.71
C PRO A 293 -14.56 -4.63 -9.71
N HIS A 294 -13.98 -5.44 -8.84
CA HIS A 294 -14.66 -6.01 -7.68
C HIS A 294 -14.64 -4.98 -6.52
N ILE A 295 -15.14 -3.78 -6.80
CA ILE A 295 -15.09 -2.60 -5.93
C ILE A 295 -16.51 -2.04 -5.75
N PRO A 296 -16.97 -1.78 -4.51
CA PRO A 296 -18.26 -1.16 -4.29
C PRO A 296 -18.31 0.26 -4.86
N VAL A 297 -19.36 0.58 -5.61
CA VAL A 297 -19.51 1.91 -6.22
C VAL A 297 -19.82 2.96 -5.16
N VAL A 298 -19.12 4.10 -5.21
CA VAL A 298 -19.49 5.28 -4.42
C VAL A 298 -20.77 5.86 -5.00
N ASP A 299 -21.91 5.58 -4.37
CA ASP A 299 -23.21 6.08 -4.82
C ASP A 299 -23.85 7.00 -3.79
N LYS A 300 -23.87 8.29 -4.11
CA LYS A 300 -24.55 9.34 -3.32
C LYS A 300 -25.96 9.60 -3.81
N SER A 301 -26.49 8.80 -4.74
CA SER A 301 -27.83 9.02 -5.31
C SER A 301 -28.97 8.41 -4.48
N LYS A 302 -28.65 7.56 -3.50
CA LYS A 302 -29.63 7.05 -2.55
C LYS A 302 -30.26 8.18 -1.76
N ARG A 303 -31.58 8.12 -1.63
CA ARG A 303 -32.36 9.07 -0.82
C ARG A 303 -32.98 8.36 0.36
N GLU A 304 -32.87 8.96 1.53
CA GLU A 304 -33.43 8.44 2.78
C GLU A 304 -34.69 9.20 3.20
N ASP A 305 -35.08 10.21 2.41
CA ASP A 305 -36.23 11.08 2.67
C ASP A 305 -37.56 10.51 2.13
N GLY A 306 -37.60 9.25 1.74
CA GLY A 306 -38.77 8.58 1.15
C GLY A 306 -39.07 9.00 -0.29
N THR A 307 -38.26 9.86 -0.91
CA THR A 307 -38.42 10.24 -2.32
C THR A 307 -37.62 9.31 -3.23
N PHE A 308 -38.11 9.19 -4.48
CA PHE A 308 -37.44 8.36 -5.50
C PHE A 308 -35.97 8.74 -5.68
N SER A 309 -35.12 7.74 -5.58
CA SER A 309 -33.70 7.81 -5.91
C SER A 309 -33.48 7.70 -7.44
N ARG A 310 -32.24 7.78 -7.89
CA ARG A 310 -31.96 7.57 -9.31
C ARG A 310 -32.25 6.12 -9.75
N GLN A 311 -32.09 5.15 -8.87
CA GLN A 311 -32.31 3.73 -9.15
C GLN A 311 -33.77 3.39 -9.49
N ASP A 312 -34.73 4.23 -9.09
CA ASP A 312 -36.15 4.09 -9.41
C ASP A 312 -36.47 4.52 -10.84
N PHE A 313 -35.49 5.03 -11.59
CA PHE A 313 -35.62 5.47 -12.99
C PHE A 313 -34.82 4.52 -13.88
N THR A 314 -35.44 4.06 -14.96
CA THR A 314 -34.78 3.18 -15.94
C THR A 314 -34.03 4.03 -16.98
N PHE A 315 -32.76 3.73 -17.23
CA PHE A 315 -31.99 4.36 -18.28
C PHE A 315 -32.12 3.54 -19.59
N ASP A 316 -32.62 4.17 -20.62
CA ASP A 316 -32.67 3.65 -21.97
C ASP A 316 -31.41 4.13 -22.73
N LYS A 317 -30.47 3.20 -22.94
CA LYS A 317 -29.17 3.51 -23.55
C LYS A 317 -29.29 3.88 -25.03
N GLU A 318 -30.18 3.20 -25.78
CA GLU A 318 -30.33 3.42 -27.24
C GLU A 318 -30.89 4.83 -27.51
N ARG A 319 -31.86 5.25 -26.70
CA ARG A 319 -32.51 6.56 -26.87
C ARG A 319 -31.81 7.66 -26.05
N ASN A 320 -30.85 7.31 -25.21
CA ASN A 320 -30.15 8.21 -24.28
C ASN A 320 -31.13 9.05 -23.44
N VAL A 321 -32.08 8.37 -22.79
CA VAL A 321 -33.11 9.00 -21.95
C VAL A 321 -33.33 8.22 -20.67
N TYR A 322 -33.86 8.87 -19.63
CA TYR A 322 -34.41 8.18 -18.47
C TYR A 322 -35.93 8.05 -18.57
N ILE A 323 -36.46 6.93 -18.14
CA ILE A 323 -37.88 6.66 -17.98
C ILE A 323 -38.22 6.70 -16.50
N CYS A 324 -39.17 7.56 -16.09
CA CYS A 324 -39.58 7.65 -14.68
C CYS A 324 -40.59 6.55 -14.30
N PRO A 325 -40.85 6.30 -13.00
CA PRO A 325 -41.84 5.31 -12.54
C PRO A 325 -43.26 5.52 -13.11
N ALA A 326 -43.60 6.75 -13.54
CA ALA A 326 -44.85 7.05 -14.22
C ALA A 326 -44.78 6.89 -15.75
N GLY A 327 -43.73 6.25 -16.31
CA GLY A 327 -43.56 6.03 -17.75
C GLY A 327 -43.20 7.29 -18.55
N LYS A 328 -42.88 8.43 -17.92
CA LYS A 328 -42.52 9.65 -18.64
C LYS A 328 -41.02 9.74 -18.89
N VAL A 329 -40.65 10.36 -20.02
CA VAL A 329 -39.27 10.45 -20.49
C VAL A 329 -38.59 11.72 -19.98
N LEU A 330 -37.36 11.55 -19.46
CA LEU A 330 -36.45 12.65 -19.14
C LEU A 330 -35.37 12.71 -20.21
N THR A 331 -35.17 13.88 -20.79
CA THR A 331 -34.20 14.12 -21.86
C THR A 331 -33.05 15.00 -21.37
N THR A 332 -31.90 14.89 -22.01
CA THR A 332 -30.75 15.76 -21.81
C THR A 332 -30.55 16.68 -23.02
N THR A 333 -29.93 17.83 -22.80
CA THR A 333 -29.47 18.72 -23.89
C THR A 333 -28.08 18.32 -24.41
N GLY A 334 -27.46 17.30 -23.84
CA GLY A 334 -26.09 16.91 -24.16
C GLY A 334 -25.00 17.82 -23.57
N LYS A 335 -25.37 18.95 -22.95
CA LYS A 335 -24.40 19.82 -22.28
C LYS A 335 -23.97 19.23 -20.95
N LEU A 336 -22.67 19.21 -20.71
CA LEU A 336 -22.08 18.82 -19.45
C LEU A 336 -22.23 19.95 -18.42
N VAL A 337 -22.46 19.57 -17.19
CA VAL A 337 -22.52 20.43 -15.99
C VAL A 337 -21.54 19.90 -14.93
N ASN A 338 -21.34 20.63 -13.85
CA ASN A 338 -20.45 20.24 -12.76
C ASN A 338 -19.03 19.90 -13.28
N ASP A 339 -18.30 20.89 -13.72
CA ASP A 339 -16.92 20.80 -14.21
C ASP A 339 -16.73 19.83 -15.39
N GLY A 340 -17.78 19.59 -16.17
CA GLY A 340 -17.73 18.74 -17.36
C GLY A 340 -17.93 17.24 -17.09
N GLU A 341 -18.30 16.85 -15.88
CA GLU A 341 -18.38 15.42 -15.53
C GLU A 341 -19.81 14.84 -15.49
N THR A 342 -20.85 15.68 -15.75
CA THR A 342 -22.23 15.24 -15.50
C THR A 342 -23.19 15.70 -16.59
N PHE A 343 -23.99 14.78 -17.11
CA PHE A 343 -25.18 15.09 -17.90
C PHE A 343 -26.39 15.34 -16.99
N LEU A 344 -27.25 16.31 -17.36
CA LEU A 344 -28.46 16.60 -16.66
C LEU A 344 -29.69 16.23 -17.49
N TYR A 345 -30.43 15.21 -17.02
CA TYR A 345 -31.70 14.78 -17.62
C TYR A 345 -32.85 15.47 -16.91
N ARG A 346 -33.83 15.97 -17.68
CA ARG A 346 -34.98 16.75 -17.18
C ARG A 346 -36.28 16.18 -17.72
N ALA A 347 -37.26 16.03 -16.84
CA ALA A 347 -38.66 15.80 -17.24
C ALA A 347 -39.27 17.08 -17.79
N ARG A 348 -40.35 16.99 -18.51
CA ARG A 348 -41.15 18.16 -18.89
C ARG A 348 -42.00 18.60 -17.71
N THR A 349 -42.13 19.91 -17.47
CA THR A 349 -42.91 20.47 -16.35
C THR A 349 -44.37 20.01 -16.39
N ARG A 350 -44.97 19.94 -17.59
CA ARG A 350 -46.36 19.46 -17.77
C ARG A 350 -46.54 18.02 -17.29
N ASP A 351 -45.54 17.14 -17.53
CA ASP A 351 -45.60 15.73 -17.18
C ASP A 351 -45.50 15.53 -15.65
N CYS A 352 -44.81 16.43 -14.94
CA CYS A 352 -44.66 16.38 -13.49
C CYS A 352 -45.79 17.11 -12.72
N ARG A 353 -46.48 18.08 -13.33
CA ARG A 353 -47.50 18.87 -12.66
C ARG A 353 -48.69 18.01 -12.24
N SER A 354 -49.15 17.12 -13.11
CA SER A 354 -50.31 16.24 -12.88
C SER A 354 -49.90 14.80 -12.51
N CYS A 355 -48.64 14.57 -12.16
CA CYS A 355 -48.15 13.22 -11.89
C CYS A 355 -48.62 12.72 -10.51
N PRO A 356 -49.25 11.52 -10.41
CA PRO A 356 -49.68 10.96 -9.13
C PRO A 356 -48.50 10.73 -8.16
N PHE A 357 -47.30 10.51 -8.65
CA PHE A 357 -46.09 10.34 -7.83
C PHE A 357 -45.36 11.64 -7.52
N LYS A 358 -45.98 12.81 -7.77
CA LYS A 358 -45.33 14.12 -7.57
C LYS A 358 -44.75 14.28 -6.16
N ALA A 359 -45.49 13.88 -5.14
CA ALA A 359 -45.08 13.98 -3.74
C ALA A 359 -43.88 13.09 -3.41
N GLN A 360 -43.80 11.91 -4.02
CA GLN A 360 -42.69 10.96 -3.82
C GLN A 360 -41.51 11.21 -4.77
N CYS A 361 -41.71 11.98 -5.84
CA CYS A 361 -40.66 12.15 -6.86
C CYS A 361 -39.93 13.48 -6.72
N CYS A 362 -40.64 14.59 -6.73
CA CYS A 362 -40.06 15.94 -6.68
C CYS A 362 -41.02 16.94 -6.01
N PRO A 363 -41.33 16.79 -4.70
CA PRO A 363 -42.35 17.58 -3.99
C PRO A 363 -42.06 19.07 -4.04
N LYS A 364 -40.82 19.47 -3.91
CA LYS A 364 -40.38 20.88 -3.83
C LYS A 364 -39.97 21.50 -5.17
N MET A 365 -39.92 20.70 -6.26
CA MET A 365 -39.40 21.16 -7.55
C MET A 365 -40.50 21.07 -8.64
N PRO A 366 -40.54 21.99 -9.63
CA PRO A 366 -41.52 21.94 -10.70
C PRO A 366 -41.41 20.72 -11.57
N LEU A 367 -40.21 20.17 -11.72
CA LEU A 367 -39.93 18.99 -12.51
C LEU A 367 -38.78 18.14 -11.90
N ARG A 368 -38.74 16.86 -12.25
CA ARG A 368 -37.65 15.98 -11.83
C ARG A 368 -36.39 16.22 -12.68
N ARG A 369 -35.24 16.23 -12.00
CA ARG A 369 -33.90 16.26 -12.60
C ARG A 369 -33.10 15.08 -12.12
N ILE A 370 -32.37 14.44 -13.04
CA ILE A 370 -31.43 13.34 -12.74
C ILE A 370 -30.07 13.72 -13.29
N GLN A 371 -29.07 13.61 -12.47
CA GLN A 371 -27.67 13.75 -12.86
C GLN A 371 -27.09 12.37 -13.21
N ARG A 372 -26.42 12.27 -14.36
CA ARG A 372 -25.70 11.07 -14.80
C ARG A 372 -24.24 11.44 -15.06
N SER A 373 -23.33 10.78 -14.37
CA SER A 373 -21.89 10.95 -14.60
C SER A 373 -21.49 10.46 -15.99
N ILE A 374 -20.47 11.05 -16.60
CA ILE A 374 -19.84 10.53 -17.83
C ILE A 374 -19.32 9.10 -17.63
N TYR A 375 -18.90 8.75 -16.40
CA TYR A 375 -18.37 7.44 -16.01
C TYR A 375 -19.46 6.44 -15.61
N GLU A 376 -20.73 6.70 -15.91
CA GLU A 376 -21.83 5.87 -15.36
C GLU A 376 -21.83 4.46 -15.95
N GLU A 377 -21.33 4.27 -17.19
CA GLU A 377 -21.24 2.94 -17.79
C GLU A 377 -20.30 2.03 -17.01
N ALA A 378 -19.12 2.51 -16.63
CA ALA A 378 -18.18 1.75 -15.80
C ALA A 378 -18.75 1.48 -14.40
N ARG A 379 -19.52 2.43 -13.83
CA ARG A 379 -20.22 2.23 -12.56
C ARG A 379 -21.32 1.16 -12.68
N ASP A 380 -22.00 1.07 -13.82
CA ASP A 380 -23.01 0.04 -14.06
C ASP A 380 -22.37 -1.35 -14.21
N VAL A 381 -21.18 -1.45 -14.83
CA VAL A 381 -20.38 -2.68 -14.84
C VAL A 381 -20.05 -3.13 -13.42
N ALA A 382 -19.52 -2.23 -12.59
CA ALA A 382 -19.19 -2.55 -11.20
C ALA A 382 -20.43 -2.95 -10.36
N ARG A 383 -21.59 -2.31 -10.61
CA ARG A 383 -22.85 -2.71 -9.96
C ARG A 383 -23.36 -4.08 -10.41
N ALA A 384 -23.16 -4.43 -11.67
CA ALA A 384 -23.51 -5.75 -12.18
C ALA A 384 -22.62 -6.83 -11.55
N LEU A 385 -21.31 -6.60 -11.52
CA LEU A 385 -20.36 -7.49 -10.87
C LEU A 385 -20.67 -7.68 -9.38
N ALA A 386 -21.06 -6.63 -8.67
CA ALA A 386 -21.39 -6.68 -7.25
C ALA A 386 -22.53 -7.64 -6.89
N LYS A 387 -23.28 -8.15 -7.89
CA LYS A 387 -24.36 -9.13 -7.70
C LYS A 387 -23.92 -10.58 -7.97
N THR A 388 -22.67 -10.81 -8.35
CA THR A 388 -22.13 -12.11 -8.72
C THR A 388 -21.52 -12.85 -7.52
N GLU A 389 -21.47 -14.17 -7.58
CA GLU A 389 -20.78 -15.00 -6.58
C GLU A 389 -19.27 -14.72 -6.58
N ALA A 390 -18.67 -14.42 -7.73
CA ALA A 390 -17.27 -14.05 -7.86
C ALA A 390 -16.93 -12.80 -7.04
N PHE A 391 -17.84 -11.81 -7.00
CA PHE A 391 -17.67 -10.62 -6.17
C PHE A 391 -17.71 -10.95 -4.67
N GLU A 392 -18.63 -11.82 -4.25
CA GLU A 392 -18.70 -12.25 -2.85
C GLU A 392 -17.46 -13.06 -2.45
N GLN A 393 -16.92 -13.87 -3.35
CA GLN A 393 -15.67 -14.59 -3.11
C GLN A 393 -14.50 -13.61 -2.99
N SER A 394 -14.33 -12.68 -3.93
CA SER A 394 -13.27 -11.67 -3.88
C SER A 394 -13.33 -10.81 -2.61
N ARG A 395 -14.54 -10.51 -2.11
CA ARG A 395 -14.75 -9.81 -0.83
C ARG A 395 -14.25 -10.61 0.37
N ARG A 396 -14.40 -11.95 0.34
CA ARG A 396 -13.83 -12.84 1.37
C ARG A 396 -12.30 -12.88 1.27
N ASP A 397 -11.78 -12.99 0.06
CA ASP A 397 -10.34 -13.05 -0.18
C ASP A 397 -9.63 -11.74 0.20
N ARG A 398 -10.28 -10.59 0.03
CA ARG A 398 -9.77 -9.30 0.48
C ARG A 398 -9.44 -9.25 1.98
N LYS A 399 -10.08 -10.07 2.82
CA LYS A 399 -9.72 -10.19 4.23
C LYS A 399 -8.27 -10.59 4.46
N ARG A 400 -7.63 -11.26 3.49
CA ARG A 400 -6.20 -11.59 3.57
C ARG A 400 -5.32 -10.34 3.57
N VAL A 401 -5.73 -9.28 2.86
CA VAL A 401 -5.07 -7.98 2.85
C VAL A 401 -5.11 -7.35 4.24
N GLU A 402 -6.28 -7.34 4.88
CA GLU A 402 -6.45 -6.82 6.23
C GLU A 402 -5.55 -7.56 7.23
N MET A 403 -5.39 -8.88 7.06
CA MET A 403 -4.47 -9.69 7.87
C MET A 403 -3.00 -9.31 7.64
N LEU A 404 -2.59 -8.95 6.42
CA LEU A 404 -1.22 -8.50 6.14
C LEU A 404 -0.93 -7.16 6.86
N PHE A 405 -1.86 -6.22 6.86
CA PHE A 405 -1.70 -4.98 7.63
C PHE A 405 -1.76 -5.20 9.14
N ALA A 406 -2.56 -6.15 9.61
CA ALA A 406 -2.55 -6.54 11.02
C ALA A 406 -1.19 -7.15 11.41
N HIS A 407 -0.62 -8.02 10.57
CA HIS A 407 0.72 -8.58 10.73
C HIS A 407 1.79 -7.48 10.73
N LEU A 408 1.72 -6.55 9.77
CA LEU A 408 2.62 -5.41 9.66
C LEU A 408 2.67 -4.60 10.99
N LYS A 409 1.50 -4.25 11.52
CA LYS A 409 1.42 -3.40 12.72
C LYS A 409 1.69 -4.15 14.03
N ARG A 410 1.17 -5.37 14.18
CA ARG A 410 1.23 -6.13 15.44
C ARG A 410 2.49 -6.97 15.56
N ILE A 411 2.90 -7.63 14.50
CA ILE A 411 4.04 -8.57 14.51
C ILE A 411 5.33 -7.83 14.13
N LEU A 412 5.34 -7.11 12.99
CA LEU A 412 6.51 -6.36 12.54
C LEU A 412 6.64 -4.99 13.22
N ARG A 413 5.66 -4.61 14.05
CA ARG A 413 5.64 -3.36 14.84
C ARG A 413 5.87 -2.09 14.00
N LEU A 414 5.41 -2.08 12.74
CA LEU A 414 5.45 -0.89 11.90
C LEU A 414 4.22 0.00 12.15
N GLY A 415 4.04 0.48 13.37
CA GLY A 415 2.98 1.44 13.72
C GLY A 415 3.42 2.90 13.54
N ARG A 416 4.73 3.15 13.48
CA ARG A 416 5.32 4.48 13.30
C ARG A 416 6.60 4.41 12.47
N LEU A 417 6.76 5.34 11.53
CA LEU A 417 7.98 5.52 10.76
C LEU A 417 9.10 6.14 11.61
N ARG A 418 10.33 5.87 11.24
CA ARG A 418 11.54 6.45 11.81
C ARG A 418 12.26 7.38 10.85
N LEU A 419 12.08 7.15 9.56
CA LEU A 419 12.59 8.02 8.51
C LEU A 419 11.53 9.06 8.15
N ARG A 420 11.98 10.25 7.79
CA ARG A 420 11.14 11.38 7.38
C ARG A 420 11.16 11.54 5.88
N GLY A 421 10.12 12.18 5.37
CA GLY A 421 9.92 12.48 3.96
C GLY A 421 9.37 11.30 3.16
N PRO A 422 8.89 11.59 1.93
CA PRO A 422 8.31 10.61 1.02
C PRO A 422 9.21 9.41 0.76
N SER A 423 10.49 9.67 0.42
CA SER A 423 11.45 8.58 0.16
C SER A 423 11.76 7.76 1.42
N GLY A 424 11.69 8.39 2.62
CA GLY A 424 11.85 7.69 3.88
C GLY A 424 10.69 6.74 4.17
N ALA A 425 9.45 7.19 3.91
CA ALA A 425 8.25 6.36 4.04
C ALA A 425 8.30 5.19 3.06
N GLN A 426 8.58 5.46 1.79
CA GLN A 426 8.71 4.42 0.75
C GLN A 426 9.76 3.37 1.11
N PHE A 427 10.90 3.80 1.62
CA PHE A 427 11.98 2.93 2.06
C PHE A 427 11.53 1.96 3.17
N GLU A 428 10.84 2.49 4.20
CA GLU A 428 10.40 1.66 5.33
C GLU A 428 9.26 0.69 4.93
N PHE A 429 8.33 1.13 4.10
CA PHE A 429 7.24 0.28 3.59
C PHE A 429 7.77 -0.85 2.70
N MET A 430 8.73 -0.54 1.84
CA MET A 430 9.36 -1.53 0.97
C MET A 430 10.11 -2.60 1.77
N LEU A 431 10.90 -2.21 2.77
CA LEU A 431 11.57 -3.18 3.65
C LEU A 431 10.59 -4.06 4.42
N ALA A 432 9.46 -3.49 4.84
CA ALA A 432 8.41 -4.27 5.50
C ALA A 432 7.76 -5.27 4.53
N ALA A 433 7.49 -4.86 3.30
CA ALA A 433 6.95 -5.73 2.26
C ALA A 433 7.94 -6.85 1.89
N ILE A 434 9.24 -6.55 1.74
CA ILE A 434 10.30 -7.54 1.55
C ILE A 434 10.26 -8.58 2.69
N ALA A 435 10.23 -8.12 3.94
CA ALA A 435 10.23 -9.01 5.10
C ALA A 435 8.95 -9.89 5.14
N GLN A 436 7.79 -9.33 4.78
CA GLN A 436 6.54 -10.10 4.71
C GLN A 436 6.58 -11.17 3.62
N ASN A 437 7.02 -10.81 2.40
CA ASN A 437 7.13 -11.74 1.29
C ASN A 437 8.17 -12.83 1.56
N LEU A 438 9.35 -12.49 2.09
CA LEU A 438 10.37 -13.48 2.46
C LEU A 438 9.86 -14.47 3.52
N ARG A 439 9.18 -14.00 4.55
CA ARG A 439 8.58 -14.88 5.57
C ARG A 439 7.50 -15.78 4.96
N ARG A 440 6.73 -15.25 4.01
CA ARG A 440 5.69 -16.01 3.31
C ARG A 440 6.30 -17.05 2.39
N LEU A 441 7.27 -16.67 1.56
CA LEU A 441 7.99 -17.53 0.65
C LEU A 441 8.69 -18.66 1.41
N ALA A 442 9.46 -18.34 2.45
CA ALA A 442 10.15 -19.33 3.29
C ALA A 442 9.15 -20.34 3.89
N LYS A 443 7.99 -19.87 4.39
CA LYS A 443 6.98 -20.76 4.96
C LYS A 443 6.34 -21.69 3.92
N LEU A 444 6.07 -21.20 2.72
CA LEU A 444 5.34 -21.95 1.69
C LEU A 444 6.24 -22.87 0.90
N VAL A 445 7.51 -22.52 0.70
CA VAL A 445 8.49 -23.37 0.00
C VAL A 445 8.98 -24.52 0.90
N ILE A 446 9.25 -24.24 2.18
CA ILE A 446 9.76 -25.26 3.12
C ILE A 446 8.62 -26.15 3.66
N ARG A 447 7.43 -25.61 3.78
CA ARG A 447 6.21 -26.33 4.19
C ARG A 447 5.12 -26.07 3.17
N PRO A 448 5.13 -26.78 2.02
CA PRO A 448 4.04 -26.63 1.06
C PRO A 448 2.72 -26.98 1.73
N PRO A 449 1.60 -26.31 1.35
CA PRO A 449 0.28 -26.67 1.84
C PRO A 449 0.04 -28.16 1.54
N PRO A 450 -0.67 -28.91 2.40
CA PRO A 450 -1.05 -30.27 2.10
C PRO A 450 -1.75 -30.30 0.74
N ALA A 451 -1.35 -31.24 -0.11
CA ALA A 451 -1.98 -31.43 -1.41
C ALA A 451 -3.49 -31.55 -1.18
N ALA A 452 -4.30 -30.85 -1.97
CA ALA A 452 -5.76 -30.99 -1.88
C ALA A 452 -6.11 -32.44 -2.06
N ASP A 453 -6.83 -33.01 -1.09
CA ASP A 453 -7.30 -34.38 -1.16
C ASP A 453 -8.16 -34.53 -2.42
N PRO A 454 -7.84 -35.45 -3.34
CA PRO A 454 -8.62 -35.61 -4.57
C PRO A 454 -10.05 -36.14 -4.33
N CYS A 455 -10.43 -36.41 -3.07
CA CYS A 455 -11.76 -36.86 -2.68
C CYS A 455 -12.80 -35.73 -2.45
N PHE A 456 -12.43 -34.45 -2.63
CA PHE A 456 -13.36 -33.31 -2.48
C PHE A 456 -13.32 -32.35 -3.70
N ALA A 457 -13.02 -32.86 -4.89
CA ALA A 457 -13.18 -32.13 -6.15
C ALA A 457 -14.50 -32.52 -6.82
#